data_29d9d8006e99233272a9a9dd86a523e0
#
_entry.id   29d9d8006e99233272a9a9dd86a523e0
#
_cell.length_a   1.000
_cell.length_b   1.000
_cell.length_c   1.000
_cell.angle_alpha   90.00
_cell.angle_beta   90.00
_cell.angle_gamma   90.00
#
_symmetry.space_group_name_H-M   'P 1'
#
loop_
_entity.id
_entity.type
_entity.pdbx_description
1 polymer ?
#
loop_
_entity_poly.entity_id
_entity_poly.type
_entity_poly.pdbx_seq_one_letter_code
_entity_poly.pdbx_strand_id
1 'polypeptide(L)'
;MPGKKIAPYGSWESPITTESIVSDSISIGDLFMSEEGTFWQEMRPTEDGRYTIMHQATDGLKNEIIPKSHNARTRVHEYGGGSYLVHEKEVYFSNFLDQQIYKINLTGGNPTQITNEPLLRFADGAMDAENQQIIYVGENHDNNDEPVNCIVSVDLQNDGAVTILASGADFYASPVISHDGRKLAWVQWNHPNMPWDSTELYVADLQHLKLNNPQKIAGDGESVCQPLWSPSGILHYVSDLSGWWNIFKYEDKQSHNLTPINAEFAQAQWGLGVRFYDFITNNRIICAYNKLGFWKVASLDPISCDFVDIDIDITEIHRTGLKACNGKALFAAGSSDHSYSLFTYQAKASKKLEVVQVSTENDIEALHFSKPLAVKYSTTDDQECHAFYYSPVNANYKAPDSSKPPLIILSHGGPTGSTSNTLNLGIQYWTSRGFAILDVNYRGSTGYGTKYRKALNGNWGISDVDDCVNGGNYLVSEGLVDPKKIAIRGGSAGGFTTLACLAFTNFFAAGASYYGVSDLTALAKETHKFESRYLDSMVGKYPEERQKYLDRSPINHTENLSCPVILFQGLEDKIVLPNQSQKMYASLKAKGIPVCYLEFEGE
;
A
#
# COMPACT_ATOMS: atom_id res chain seq x y z
N MET A 1 33.66 24.39 9.94
CA MET A 1 32.33 24.48 10.54
C MET A 1 32.50 24.73 12.04
N PRO A 2 31.71 25.59 12.69
CA PRO A 2 31.73 25.69 14.13
C PRO A 2 31.39 24.34 14.75
N GLY A 3 32.00 24.00 15.89
CA GLY A 3 31.75 22.72 16.55
C GLY A 3 30.29 22.59 16.98
N LYS A 4 29.72 21.37 16.89
CA LYS A 4 28.33 21.09 17.33
C LYS A 4 28.17 21.41 18.81
N LYS A 5 27.03 22.02 19.18
CA LYS A 5 26.64 22.29 20.57
C LYS A 5 26.39 20.97 21.30
N ILE A 6 26.94 20.78 22.48
CA ILE A 6 26.69 19.60 23.30
C ILE A 6 25.41 19.84 24.10
N ALA A 7 24.40 18.97 23.89
CA ALA A 7 23.14 19.01 24.62
C ALA A 7 22.59 17.58 24.79
N PRO A 8 21.82 17.30 25.85
CA PRO A 8 21.21 15.98 26.07
C PRO A 8 20.34 15.56 24.88
N TYR A 9 20.25 14.25 24.63
CA TYR A 9 19.28 13.69 23.69
C TYR A 9 17.85 14.12 24.09
N GLY A 10 17.00 14.38 23.10
CA GLY A 10 15.61 14.84 23.29
C GLY A 10 15.47 16.36 23.50
N SER A 11 16.59 17.11 23.60
CA SER A 11 16.57 18.56 23.81
C SER A 11 17.12 19.39 22.64
N TRP A 12 17.41 18.76 21.50
CA TRP A 12 17.99 19.43 20.34
C TRP A 12 16.93 20.26 19.60
N GLU A 13 17.28 21.47 19.24
CA GLU A 13 16.47 22.28 18.31
C GLU A 13 16.59 21.72 16.90
N SER A 14 15.52 21.78 16.15
CA SER A 14 15.45 21.23 14.80
C SER A 14 14.68 22.17 13.86
N PRO A 15 15.11 22.31 12.61
CA PRO A 15 14.35 23.05 11.60
C PRO A 15 13.08 22.29 11.13
N ILE A 16 12.97 20.99 11.45
CA ILE A 16 11.80 20.18 11.11
C ILE A 16 10.70 20.45 12.14
N THR A 17 9.65 21.18 11.74
CA THR A 17 8.52 21.54 12.61
C THR A 17 7.31 20.66 12.32
N THR A 18 6.28 20.74 13.14
CA THR A 18 4.99 20.07 12.89
C THR A 18 4.34 20.59 11.62
N GLU A 19 4.48 21.90 11.36
CA GLU A 19 3.97 22.54 10.15
C GLU A 19 4.68 21.99 8.90
N SER A 20 6.00 21.83 8.94
CA SER A 20 6.78 21.30 7.79
C SER A 20 6.43 19.83 7.45
N ILE A 21 5.90 19.06 8.41
CA ILE A 21 5.48 17.67 8.16
C ILE A 21 4.18 17.60 7.36
N VAL A 22 3.28 18.57 7.54
CA VAL A 22 1.91 18.54 6.98
C VAL A 22 1.67 19.60 5.90
N SER A 23 2.58 20.58 5.74
CA SER A 23 2.43 21.65 4.74
C SER A 23 2.64 21.12 3.32
N ASP A 24 1.82 21.63 2.40
CA ASP A 24 1.96 21.47 0.94
C ASP A 24 2.21 20.03 0.46
N SER A 25 1.71 19.04 1.22
CA SER A 25 1.83 17.65 0.84
C SER A 25 0.63 17.20 -0.02
N ILE A 26 0.92 16.46 -1.08
CA ILE A 26 -0.06 15.71 -1.86
C ILE A 26 0.27 14.23 -1.79
N SER A 27 -0.75 13.37 -1.85
CA SER A 27 -0.50 11.94 -2.07
C SER A 27 -0.70 11.61 -3.55
N ILE A 28 0.28 10.93 -4.15
CA ILE A 28 0.19 10.44 -5.53
C ILE A 28 -0.62 9.15 -5.50
N GLY A 29 -1.69 9.11 -6.30
CA GLY A 29 -2.57 7.95 -6.47
C GLY A 29 -2.34 7.20 -7.78
N ASP A 30 -3.42 6.68 -8.36
CA ASP A 30 -3.40 5.87 -9.58
C ASP A 30 -2.61 6.54 -10.71
N LEU A 31 -1.83 5.74 -11.44
CA LEU A 31 -1.02 6.18 -12.59
C LEU A 31 -1.57 5.65 -13.90
N PHE A 32 -1.48 6.46 -14.95
CA PHE A 32 -1.81 6.05 -16.31
C PHE A 32 -0.85 6.70 -17.32
N MET A 33 -0.56 5.99 -18.42
CA MET A 33 0.20 6.51 -19.57
C MET A 33 -0.49 6.16 -20.88
N SER A 34 -0.48 7.11 -21.80
CA SER A 34 -0.91 6.92 -23.18
C SER A 34 -0.07 7.77 -24.14
N GLU A 35 -0.42 7.76 -25.42
CA GLU A 35 0.18 8.65 -26.44
C GLU A 35 -0.11 10.13 -26.15
N GLU A 36 -1.19 10.44 -25.46
CA GLU A 36 -1.57 11.81 -25.06
C GLU A 36 -0.70 12.39 -23.94
N GLY A 37 0.05 11.55 -23.20
CA GLY A 37 0.94 11.99 -22.14
C GLY A 37 0.91 11.11 -20.89
N THR A 38 1.25 11.72 -19.78
CA THR A 38 1.27 11.08 -18.46
C THR A 38 0.11 11.59 -17.61
N PHE A 39 -0.52 10.67 -16.86
CA PHE A 39 -1.65 10.96 -16.00
C PHE A 39 -1.37 10.40 -14.60
N TRP A 40 -1.79 11.15 -13.58
CA TRP A 40 -1.72 10.71 -12.21
C TRP A 40 -2.87 11.28 -11.38
N GLN A 41 -3.21 10.59 -10.35
CA GLN A 41 -4.17 11.05 -9.38
C GLN A 41 -3.43 11.78 -8.25
N GLU A 42 -4.01 12.86 -7.73
CA GLU A 42 -3.55 13.57 -6.54
C GLU A 42 -4.64 13.59 -5.48
N MET A 43 -4.33 13.15 -4.28
CA MET A 43 -5.14 13.46 -3.11
C MET A 43 -4.65 14.76 -2.50
N ARG A 44 -5.57 15.69 -2.29
CA ARG A 44 -5.29 17.05 -1.80
C ARG A 44 -5.89 17.26 -0.42
N PRO A 45 -5.07 17.27 0.65
CA PRO A 45 -5.55 17.50 2.01
C PRO A 45 -6.26 18.85 2.18
N THR A 46 -5.80 19.90 1.47
CA THR A 46 -6.40 21.26 1.50
C THR A 46 -7.76 21.36 0.80
N GLU A 47 -8.21 20.30 0.15
CA GLU A 47 -9.50 20.18 -0.52
C GLU A 47 -10.33 19.03 0.09
N ASP A 48 -10.33 18.89 1.42
CA ASP A 48 -11.04 17.85 2.18
C ASP A 48 -10.73 16.43 1.68
N GLY A 49 -9.44 16.17 1.37
CA GLY A 49 -8.99 14.88 0.88
C GLY A 49 -9.48 14.50 -0.52
N ARG A 50 -9.90 15.46 -1.33
CA ARG A 50 -10.37 15.24 -2.71
C ARG A 50 -9.27 14.62 -3.58
N TYR A 51 -9.63 13.61 -4.35
CA TYR A 51 -8.80 13.02 -5.39
C TYR A 51 -9.11 13.65 -6.75
N THR A 52 -8.11 14.25 -7.39
CA THR A 52 -8.21 14.80 -8.73
C THR A 52 -7.30 14.06 -9.71
N ILE A 53 -7.57 14.21 -11.01
CA ILE A 53 -6.76 13.64 -12.10
C ILE A 53 -5.96 14.76 -12.75
N MET A 54 -4.65 14.60 -12.76
CA MET A 54 -3.70 15.49 -13.40
C MET A 54 -3.22 14.88 -14.71
N HIS A 55 -2.96 15.73 -15.68
CA HIS A 55 -2.39 15.38 -16.96
C HIS A 55 -1.18 16.25 -17.28
N GLN A 56 -0.10 15.64 -17.70
CA GLN A 56 1.00 16.32 -18.38
C GLN A 56 1.03 15.88 -19.84
N ALA A 57 0.70 16.79 -20.73
CA ALA A 57 0.74 16.58 -22.15
C ALA A 57 2.18 16.37 -22.67
N THR A 58 2.33 15.91 -23.91
CA THR A 58 3.64 15.63 -24.53
C THR A 58 4.52 16.87 -24.71
N ASP A 59 3.92 18.07 -24.73
CA ASP A 59 4.63 19.37 -24.75
C ASP A 59 5.07 19.86 -23.36
N GLY A 60 4.75 19.09 -22.29
CA GLY A 60 5.10 19.37 -20.91
C GLY A 60 4.07 20.21 -20.14
N LEU A 61 3.00 20.71 -20.78
CA LEU A 61 1.95 21.45 -20.08
C LEU A 61 1.18 20.53 -19.13
N LYS A 62 0.96 21.03 -17.91
CA LYS A 62 0.20 20.32 -16.87
C LYS A 62 -1.15 20.98 -16.66
N ASN A 63 -2.18 20.18 -16.54
CA ASN A 63 -3.52 20.63 -16.21
C ASN A 63 -4.28 19.64 -15.34
N GLU A 64 -5.19 20.16 -14.54
CA GLU A 64 -6.19 19.38 -13.82
C GLU A 64 -7.35 19.06 -14.76
N ILE A 65 -7.78 17.80 -14.80
CA ILE A 65 -8.80 17.32 -15.75
C ILE A 65 -10.21 17.49 -15.18
N ILE A 66 -10.44 17.04 -13.94
CA ILE A 66 -11.78 17.02 -13.36
C ILE A 66 -12.06 18.29 -12.53
N PRO A 67 -13.27 18.85 -12.62
CA PRO A 67 -13.63 20.03 -11.83
C PRO A 67 -13.75 19.72 -10.34
N LYS A 68 -13.66 20.75 -9.49
CA LYS A 68 -13.72 20.64 -8.03
C LYS A 68 -15.02 20.00 -7.48
N SER A 69 -16.08 19.97 -8.27
CA SER A 69 -17.34 19.29 -7.92
C SER A 69 -17.29 17.76 -7.97
N HIS A 70 -16.18 17.19 -8.46
CA HIS A 70 -16.01 15.75 -8.62
C HIS A 70 -14.76 15.26 -7.87
N ASN A 71 -14.80 14.00 -7.47
CA ASN A 71 -13.73 13.33 -6.74
C ASN A 71 -13.50 11.95 -7.37
N ALA A 72 -12.40 11.78 -8.10
CA ALA A 72 -12.05 10.54 -8.81
C ALA A 72 -11.57 9.48 -7.82
N ARG A 73 -12.50 8.75 -7.20
CA ARG A 73 -12.21 7.70 -6.24
C ARG A 73 -13.33 6.67 -6.23
N THR A 74 -13.00 5.42 -6.06
CA THR A 74 -13.95 4.32 -5.88
C THR A 74 -13.82 3.69 -4.49
N ARG A 75 -14.87 3.00 -4.05
CA ARG A 75 -14.91 2.22 -2.80
C ARG A 75 -15.11 0.73 -3.04
N VAL A 76 -14.83 0.24 -4.23
CA VAL A 76 -14.82 -1.21 -4.48
C VAL A 76 -13.82 -1.86 -3.53
N HIS A 77 -14.20 -2.95 -2.86
CA HIS A 77 -13.43 -3.61 -1.79
C HIS A 77 -13.08 -2.69 -0.60
N GLU A 78 -13.77 -1.55 -0.43
CA GLU A 78 -13.53 -0.45 0.51
C GLU A 78 -12.21 0.32 0.27
N TYR A 79 -11.13 -0.33 -0.18
CA TYR A 79 -9.83 0.30 -0.43
C TYR A 79 -9.72 1.01 -1.79
N GLY A 80 -10.55 0.62 -2.75
CA GLY A 80 -10.58 1.23 -4.08
C GLY A 80 -9.33 0.96 -4.91
N GLY A 81 -8.92 1.97 -5.69
CA GLY A 81 -7.85 1.89 -6.69
C GLY A 81 -8.39 1.58 -8.08
N GLY A 82 -7.61 1.87 -9.13
CA GLY A 82 -8.07 1.75 -10.51
C GLY A 82 -9.28 2.63 -10.81
N SER A 83 -9.30 3.84 -10.25
CA SER A 83 -10.45 4.74 -10.25
C SER A 83 -10.69 5.44 -11.58
N TYR A 84 -9.73 5.43 -12.50
CA TYR A 84 -9.86 6.02 -13.82
C TYR A 84 -9.05 5.30 -14.89
N LEU A 85 -9.43 5.52 -16.14
CA LEU A 85 -8.69 5.14 -17.33
C LEU A 85 -8.77 6.26 -18.37
N VAL A 86 -7.84 6.25 -19.33
CA VAL A 86 -7.80 7.19 -20.44
C VAL A 86 -7.86 6.41 -21.74
N HIS A 87 -8.73 6.82 -22.64
CA HIS A 87 -8.80 6.30 -23.99
C HIS A 87 -8.93 7.46 -24.98
N GLU A 88 -8.01 7.53 -25.93
CA GLU A 88 -7.88 8.67 -26.84
C GLU A 88 -7.87 9.99 -26.04
N LYS A 89 -8.81 10.89 -26.30
CA LYS A 89 -8.93 12.20 -25.63
C LYS A 89 -9.97 12.23 -24.51
N GLU A 90 -10.43 11.09 -24.05
CA GLU A 90 -11.44 10.99 -23.01
C GLU A 90 -10.88 10.29 -21.74
N VAL A 91 -11.24 10.81 -20.58
CA VAL A 91 -10.97 10.23 -19.27
C VAL A 91 -12.28 9.71 -18.71
N TYR A 92 -12.30 8.44 -18.35
CA TYR A 92 -13.42 7.78 -17.66
C TYR A 92 -13.03 7.58 -16.21
N PHE A 93 -13.87 7.98 -15.26
CA PHE A 93 -13.54 7.88 -13.83
C PHE A 93 -14.75 7.56 -12.98
N SER A 94 -14.52 6.84 -11.89
CA SER A 94 -15.50 6.60 -10.83
C SER A 94 -15.57 7.83 -9.93
N ASN A 95 -16.74 8.42 -9.79
CA ASN A 95 -16.94 9.57 -8.91
C ASN A 95 -17.31 9.11 -7.48
N PHE A 96 -16.62 9.64 -6.47
CA PHE A 96 -16.72 9.18 -5.08
C PHE A 96 -18.11 9.32 -4.46
N LEU A 97 -18.84 10.38 -4.82
CA LEU A 97 -20.12 10.70 -4.17
C LEU A 97 -21.21 9.67 -4.48
N ASP A 98 -21.31 9.25 -5.73
CA ASP A 98 -22.35 8.36 -6.23
C ASP A 98 -21.84 7.01 -6.75
N GLN A 99 -20.50 6.84 -6.79
CA GLN A 99 -19.81 5.65 -7.29
C GLN A 99 -20.10 5.32 -8.76
N GLN A 100 -20.62 6.29 -9.53
CA GLN A 100 -20.94 6.11 -10.95
C GLN A 100 -19.78 6.50 -11.83
N ILE A 101 -19.78 5.98 -13.07
CA ILE A 101 -18.77 6.31 -14.08
C ILE A 101 -19.17 7.61 -14.78
N TYR A 102 -18.21 8.50 -14.86
CA TYR A 102 -18.26 9.74 -15.62
C TYR A 102 -17.19 9.77 -16.69
N LYS A 103 -17.43 10.53 -17.75
CA LYS A 103 -16.40 10.84 -18.75
C LYS A 103 -16.21 12.34 -18.92
N ILE A 104 -15.00 12.74 -19.24
CA ILE A 104 -14.62 14.13 -19.53
C ILE A 104 -13.53 14.15 -20.60
N ASN A 105 -13.53 15.17 -21.46
CA ASN A 105 -12.48 15.34 -22.46
C ASN A 105 -11.21 15.92 -21.84
N LEU A 106 -10.04 15.59 -22.39
CA LEU A 106 -8.72 16.11 -21.93
C LEU A 106 -8.62 17.64 -22.00
N THR A 107 -9.40 18.27 -22.86
CA THR A 107 -9.48 19.74 -22.93
C THR A 107 -10.32 20.37 -21.81
N GLY A 108 -10.86 19.55 -20.90
CA GLY A 108 -11.75 20.00 -19.83
C GLY A 108 -13.22 20.06 -20.24
N GLY A 109 -14.03 20.71 -19.42
CA GLY A 109 -15.48 20.83 -19.60
C GLY A 109 -16.25 20.26 -18.42
N ASN A 110 -17.54 20.00 -18.61
CA ASN A 110 -18.37 19.34 -17.61
C ASN A 110 -18.32 17.81 -17.81
N PRO A 111 -18.06 17.05 -16.75
CA PRO A 111 -18.17 15.60 -16.82
C PRO A 111 -19.59 15.16 -17.18
N THR A 112 -19.69 14.14 -18.02
CA THR A 112 -20.96 13.51 -18.40
C THR A 112 -21.06 12.17 -17.69
N GLN A 113 -22.14 11.93 -16.98
CA GLN A 113 -22.42 10.65 -16.34
C GLN A 113 -22.70 9.58 -17.43
N ILE A 114 -22.07 8.41 -17.29
CA ILE A 114 -22.21 7.28 -18.19
C ILE A 114 -23.14 6.22 -17.59
N THR A 115 -22.93 5.84 -16.32
CA THR A 115 -23.74 4.81 -15.65
C THR A 115 -24.76 5.43 -14.69
N ASN A 116 -25.88 4.75 -14.49
CA ASN A 116 -26.91 5.11 -13.52
C ASN A 116 -27.38 3.88 -12.75
N GLU A 117 -26.44 3.24 -12.06
CA GLU A 117 -26.63 2.00 -11.27
C GLU A 117 -26.32 2.28 -9.80
N PRO A 118 -27.24 2.89 -9.02
CA PRO A 118 -26.94 3.46 -7.70
C PRO A 118 -26.48 2.43 -6.65
N LEU A 119 -26.68 1.15 -6.90
CA LEU A 119 -26.26 0.06 -6.02
C LEU A 119 -24.97 -0.62 -6.50
N LEU A 120 -24.40 -0.18 -7.62
CA LEU A 120 -23.20 -0.77 -8.20
C LEU A 120 -22.03 0.22 -8.13
N ARG A 121 -20.90 -0.25 -7.63
CA ARG A 121 -19.61 0.46 -7.64
C ARG A 121 -18.72 -0.12 -8.73
N PHE A 122 -17.83 0.70 -9.29
CA PHE A 122 -16.96 0.32 -10.40
C PHE A 122 -15.50 0.67 -10.08
N ALA A 123 -14.59 -0.22 -10.50
CA ALA A 123 -13.14 -0.03 -10.39
C ALA A 123 -12.38 -0.78 -11.47
N ASP A 124 -11.10 -0.43 -11.66
CA ASP A 124 -10.11 -1.20 -12.44
C ASP A 124 -10.57 -1.47 -13.87
N GLY A 125 -10.91 -0.39 -14.59
CA GLY A 125 -11.50 -0.45 -15.92
C GLY A 125 -10.50 -0.83 -17.03
N ALA A 126 -10.93 -1.69 -17.96
CA ALA A 126 -10.21 -2.02 -19.19
C ALA A 126 -11.07 -1.65 -20.41
N MET A 127 -10.51 -0.81 -21.30
CA MET A 127 -11.19 -0.36 -22.53
C MET A 127 -11.18 -1.45 -23.59
N ASP A 128 -12.35 -1.80 -24.10
CA ASP A 128 -12.55 -2.56 -25.33
C ASP A 128 -13.00 -1.60 -26.44
N ALA A 129 -12.03 -1.04 -27.15
CA ALA A 129 -12.28 -0.03 -28.15
C ALA A 129 -13.04 -0.55 -29.38
N GLU A 130 -12.83 -1.84 -29.75
CA GLU A 130 -13.52 -2.45 -30.90
C GLU A 130 -15.03 -2.57 -30.67
N ASN A 131 -15.42 -2.95 -29.44
CA ASN A 131 -16.82 -3.13 -29.07
C ASN A 131 -17.41 -1.90 -28.37
N GLN A 132 -16.66 -0.80 -28.24
CA GLN A 132 -17.09 0.43 -27.56
C GLN A 132 -17.68 0.16 -26.16
N GLN A 133 -16.95 -0.59 -25.35
CA GLN A 133 -17.34 -0.93 -24.00
C GLN A 133 -16.14 -0.83 -23.04
N ILE A 134 -16.42 -0.67 -21.75
CA ILE A 134 -15.39 -0.73 -20.72
C ILE A 134 -15.73 -1.88 -19.78
N ILE A 135 -14.76 -2.75 -19.54
CA ILE A 135 -14.91 -3.87 -18.59
C ILE A 135 -14.37 -3.44 -17.25
N TYR A 136 -15.18 -3.53 -16.18
CA TYR A 136 -14.85 -3.14 -14.81
C TYR A 136 -14.97 -4.30 -13.84
N VAL A 137 -14.27 -4.17 -12.72
CA VAL A 137 -14.66 -4.84 -11.47
C VAL A 137 -15.88 -4.11 -10.94
N GLY A 138 -16.99 -4.85 -10.78
CA GLY A 138 -18.24 -4.38 -10.21
C GLY A 138 -18.45 -4.89 -8.80
N GLU A 139 -19.05 -4.07 -7.94
CA GLU A 139 -19.45 -4.47 -6.58
C GLU A 139 -20.89 -4.03 -6.33
N ASN A 140 -21.80 -5.02 -6.25
CA ASN A 140 -23.24 -4.81 -6.14
C ASN A 140 -23.70 -4.85 -4.68
N HIS A 141 -24.33 -3.77 -4.23
CA HIS A 141 -24.88 -3.55 -2.89
C HIS A 141 -26.40 -3.72 -2.81
N ASP A 142 -27.01 -4.45 -3.74
CA ASP A 142 -28.47 -4.68 -3.78
C ASP A 142 -28.99 -5.52 -2.60
N ASN A 143 -28.14 -6.28 -1.94
CA ASN A 143 -28.50 -7.09 -0.79
C ASN A 143 -28.17 -6.37 0.52
N ASN A 144 -28.99 -6.60 1.57
CA ASN A 144 -28.68 -6.12 2.93
C ASN A 144 -27.52 -6.87 3.60
N ASP A 145 -26.98 -7.88 2.95
CA ASP A 145 -25.85 -8.69 3.36
C ASP A 145 -24.53 -8.14 2.74
N GLU A 146 -23.51 -8.98 2.68
CA GLU A 146 -22.24 -8.63 2.04
C GLU A 146 -22.43 -8.34 0.53
N PRO A 147 -21.73 -7.33 -0.03
CA PRO A 147 -21.83 -6.99 -1.45
C PRO A 147 -21.37 -8.14 -2.35
N VAL A 148 -21.97 -8.24 -3.54
CA VAL A 148 -21.62 -9.26 -4.54
C VAL A 148 -20.66 -8.65 -5.56
N ASN A 149 -19.47 -9.23 -5.69
CA ASN A 149 -18.49 -8.79 -6.67
C ASN A 149 -18.65 -9.55 -8.00
N CYS A 150 -18.31 -8.88 -9.10
CA CYS A 150 -18.44 -9.42 -10.45
C CYS A 150 -17.50 -8.70 -11.43
N ILE A 151 -17.33 -9.26 -12.62
CA ILE A 151 -16.82 -8.52 -13.79
C ILE A 151 -18.03 -8.04 -14.58
N VAL A 152 -18.06 -6.75 -14.90
CA VAL A 152 -19.16 -6.14 -15.67
C VAL A 152 -18.61 -5.43 -16.91
N SER A 153 -19.46 -5.33 -17.93
CA SER A 153 -19.25 -4.48 -19.11
C SER A 153 -20.21 -3.28 -19.04
N VAL A 154 -19.70 -2.11 -19.33
CA VAL A 154 -20.43 -0.85 -19.51
C VAL A 154 -20.43 -0.52 -21.01
N ASP A 155 -21.58 -0.56 -21.65
CA ASP A 155 -21.76 -0.29 -23.07
C ASP A 155 -21.81 1.22 -23.34
N LEU A 156 -20.83 1.75 -24.06
CA LEU A 156 -20.73 3.18 -24.37
C LEU A 156 -21.65 3.64 -25.51
N GLN A 157 -22.22 2.70 -26.28
CA GLN A 157 -23.16 3.01 -27.37
C GLN A 157 -24.62 2.96 -26.94
N ASN A 158 -24.90 2.33 -25.78
CA ASN A 158 -26.25 2.10 -25.28
C ASN A 158 -26.44 2.71 -23.89
N ASP A 159 -26.24 4.02 -23.79
CA ASP A 159 -26.45 4.82 -22.57
C ASP A 159 -25.82 4.25 -21.29
N GLY A 160 -24.67 3.60 -21.41
CA GLY A 160 -23.93 3.02 -20.28
C GLY A 160 -24.58 1.77 -19.68
N ALA A 161 -25.36 1.04 -20.46
CA ALA A 161 -26.01 -0.21 -20.01
C ALA A 161 -24.97 -1.19 -19.45
N VAL A 162 -25.27 -1.73 -18.28
CA VAL A 162 -24.36 -2.62 -17.56
C VAL A 162 -24.76 -4.10 -17.75
N THR A 163 -23.79 -4.94 -18.13
CA THR A 163 -23.96 -6.37 -18.29
C THR A 163 -22.95 -7.13 -17.43
N ILE A 164 -23.42 -8.10 -16.64
CA ILE A 164 -22.53 -8.99 -15.86
C ILE A 164 -21.88 -10.00 -16.81
N LEU A 165 -20.56 -10.04 -16.86
CA LEU A 165 -19.76 -10.96 -17.65
C LEU A 165 -19.30 -12.20 -16.87
N ALA A 166 -18.90 -12.02 -15.61
CA ALA A 166 -18.50 -13.10 -14.70
C ALA A 166 -18.95 -12.78 -13.28
N SER A 167 -19.38 -13.83 -12.56
CA SER A 167 -19.81 -13.78 -11.15
C SER A 167 -19.62 -15.15 -10.50
N GLY A 168 -19.77 -15.23 -9.17
CA GLY A 168 -19.72 -16.48 -8.41
C GLY A 168 -18.48 -16.66 -7.55
N ALA A 169 -17.41 -15.87 -7.77
CA ALA A 169 -16.33 -15.73 -6.80
C ALA A 169 -16.65 -14.59 -5.81
N ASP A 170 -16.02 -14.60 -4.63
CA ASP A 170 -16.22 -13.54 -3.65
C ASP A 170 -15.59 -12.21 -4.10
N PHE A 171 -14.50 -12.25 -4.86
CA PHE A 171 -13.76 -11.07 -5.31
C PHE A 171 -13.20 -11.22 -6.71
N TYR A 172 -13.04 -10.09 -7.40
CA TYR A 172 -12.47 -9.96 -8.73
C TYR A 172 -11.49 -8.78 -8.78
N ALA A 173 -10.45 -8.88 -9.62
CA ALA A 173 -9.48 -7.83 -9.86
C ALA A 173 -8.86 -7.93 -11.25
N SER A 174 -8.26 -6.84 -11.71
CA SER A 174 -7.36 -6.76 -12.85
C SER A 174 -7.90 -7.36 -14.15
N PRO A 175 -9.10 -6.97 -14.60
CA PRO A 175 -9.54 -7.35 -15.93
C PRO A 175 -8.63 -6.71 -16.99
N VAL A 176 -8.09 -7.52 -17.90
CA VAL A 176 -7.22 -7.05 -18.99
C VAL A 176 -7.61 -7.71 -20.29
N ILE A 177 -7.78 -6.90 -21.34
CA ILE A 177 -8.20 -7.34 -22.66
C ILE A 177 -6.96 -7.55 -23.53
N SER A 178 -6.93 -8.64 -24.32
CA SER A 178 -5.86 -8.85 -25.30
C SER A 178 -5.89 -7.78 -26.38
N HIS A 179 -4.75 -7.46 -26.98
CA HIS A 179 -4.63 -6.39 -27.98
C HIS A 179 -5.52 -6.58 -29.22
N ASP A 180 -5.92 -7.82 -29.52
CA ASP A 180 -6.86 -8.16 -30.61
C ASP A 180 -8.34 -8.15 -30.16
N GLY A 181 -8.64 -7.69 -28.95
CA GLY A 181 -9.98 -7.59 -28.40
C GLY A 181 -10.69 -8.94 -28.13
N ARG A 182 -10.02 -10.09 -28.37
CA ARG A 182 -10.69 -11.39 -28.39
C ARG A 182 -10.66 -12.16 -27.08
N LYS A 183 -9.83 -11.76 -26.13
CA LYS A 183 -9.69 -12.44 -24.84
C LYS A 183 -9.72 -11.45 -23.70
N LEU A 184 -10.33 -11.89 -22.62
CA LEU A 184 -10.25 -11.24 -21.31
C LEU A 184 -9.50 -12.15 -20.35
N ALA A 185 -8.52 -11.59 -19.64
CA ALA A 185 -7.95 -12.22 -18.45
C ALA A 185 -8.37 -11.43 -17.20
N TRP A 186 -8.55 -12.12 -16.07
CA TRP A 186 -8.88 -11.51 -14.78
C TRP A 186 -8.36 -12.37 -13.64
N VAL A 187 -8.23 -11.76 -12.47
CA VAL A 187 -7.93 -12.44 -11.20
C VAL A 187 -9.21 -12.52 -10.38
N GLN A 188 -9.42 -13.66 -9.68
CA GLN A 188 -10.48 -13.84 -8.72
C GLN A 188 -10.01 -14.65 -7.52
N TRP A 189 -10.71 -14.53 -6.39
CA TRP A 189 -10.45 -15.35 -5.20
C TRP A 189 -11.70 -15.47 -4.34
N ASN A 190 -11.63 -16.39 -3.39
CA ASN A 190 -12.71 -16.66 -2.45
C ASN A 190 -12.20 -16.64 -1.01
N HIS A 191 -13.09 -16.28 -0.11
CA HIS A 191 -12.86 -16.44 1.31
C HIS A 191 -12.42 -17.88 1.68
N PRO A 192 -11.55 -18.06 2.69
CA PRO A 192 -11.02 -17.03 3.60
C PRO A 192 -9.75 -16.35 3.08
N ASN A 193 -9.33 -16.61 1.84
CA ASN A 193 -8.08 -16.09 1.32
C ASN A 193 -8.14 -14.58 1.09
N MET A 194 -7.05 -13.91 1.42
CA MET A 194 -6.75 -12.56 0.93
C MET A 194 -6.02 -12.67 -0.43
N PRO A 195 -5.96 -11.60 -1.24
CA PRO A 195 -5.34 -11.69 -2.57
C PRO A 195 -3.85 -12.02 -2.54
N TRP A 196 -3.18 -11.81 -1.43
CA TRP A 196 -1.79 -12.21 -1.20
C TRP A 196 -1.62 -13.64 -0.65
N ASP A 197 -2.72 -14.35 -0.34
CA ASP A 197 -2.67 -15.73 0.14
C ASP A 197 -2.86 -16.74 -0.98
N SER A 198 -3.99 -16.63 -1.70
CA SER A 198 -4.31 -17.50 -2.84
C SER A 198 -5.35 -16.83 -3.74
N THR A 199 -5.02 -16.71 -5.02
CA THR A 199 -5.88 -16.16 -6.07
C THR A 199 -5.81 -17.03 -7.32
N GLU A 200 -6.78 -16.90 -8.20
CA GLU A 200 -6.86 -17.63 -9.47
C GLU A 200 -6.84 -16.68 -10.66
N LEU A 201 -6.02 -16.97 -11.65
CA LEU A 201 -5.98 -16.27 -12.94
C LEU A 201 -6.81 -17.03 -13.97
N TYR A 202 -7.79 -16.36 -14.53
CA TYR A 202 -8.65 -16.89 -15.59
C TYR A 202 -8.41 -16.18 -16.92
N VAL A 203 -8.65 -16.89 -18.02
CA VAL A 203 -8.75 -16.36 -19.39
C VAL A 203 -10.00 -16.92 -20.02
N ALA A 204 -10.74 -16.07 -20.73
CA ALA A 204 -11.89 -16.48 -21.53
C ALA A 204 -11.87 -15.78 -22.90
N ASP A 205 -12.55 -16.40 -23.89
CA ASP A 205 -12.82 -15.75 -25.17
C ASP A 205 -13.89 -14.66 -24.96
N LEU A 206 -13.55 -13.43 -25.33
CA LEU A 206 -14.44 -12.27 -25.27
C LEU A 206 -15.16 -12.13 -26.62
N GLN A 207 -16.46 -12.24 -26.64
CA GLN A 207 -17.29 -12.07 -27.83
C GLN A 207 -18.45 -11.14 -27.49
N HIS A 208 -18.35 -9.89 -27.90
CA HIS A 208 -19.30 -8.86 -27.56
C HIS A 208 -19.53 -8.82 -26.03
N LEU A 209 -20.74 -8.91 -25.54
CA LEU A 209 -21.11 -8.88 -24.10
C LEU A 209 -21.08 -10.28 -23.44
N LYS A 210 -20.22 -11.21 -23.89
CA LYS A 210 -20.17 -12.57 -23.33
C LYS A 210 -18.74 -13.08 -23.21
N LEU A 211 -18.50 -13.81 -22.12
CA LEU A 211 -17.31 -14.64 -21.93
C LEU A 211 -17.63 -16.08 -22.25
N ASN A 212 -16.82 -16.70 -23.12
CA ASN A 212 -16.94 -18.10 -23.48
C ASN A 212 -15.66 -18.85 -23.07
N ASN A 213 -15.82 -20.14 -22.76
CA ASN A 213 -14.71 -21.05 -22.47
C ASN A 213 -13.74 -20.52 -21.38
N PRO A 214 -14.20 -20.09 -20.19
CA PRO A 214 -13.30 -19.63 -19.16
C PRO A 214 -12.36 -20.75 -18.72
N GLN A 215 -11.05 -20.48 -18.69
CA GLN A 215 -10.02 -21.42 -18.30
C GLN A 215 -9.17 -20.82 -17.18
N LYS A 216 -8.95 -21.59 -16.12
CA LYS A 216 -7.98 -21.25 -15.08
C LYS A 216 -6.56 -21.49 -15.63
N ILE A 217 -5.72 -20.46 -15.56
CA ILE A 217 -4.35 -20.46 -16.07
C ILE A 217 -3.34 -20.74 -14.96
N ALA A 218 -3.55 -20.17 -13.77
CA ALA A 218 -2.71 -20.29 -12.60
C ALA A 218 -3.54 -20.10 -11.32
N GLY A 219 -2.98 -20.42 -10.14
CA GLY A 219 -3.66 -20.17 -8.88
C GLY A 219 -4.01 -21.43 -8.10
N ASP A 220 -3.15 -22.42 -8.06
CA ASP A 220 -3.33 -23.62 -7.23
C ASP A 220 -2.62 -23.47 -5.86
N GLY A 221 -3.15 -22.58 -5.01
CA GLY A 221 -2.60 -22.29 -3.67
C GLY A 221 -1.48 -21.25 -3.66
N GLU A 222 -1.36 -20.49 -4.71
CA GLU A 222 -0.42 -19.38 -4.90
C GLU A 222 -1.14 -18.04 -5.01
N SER A 223 -0.46 -16.94 -4.71
CA SER A 223 -0.93 -15.58 -4.97
C SER A 223 -0.54 -15.17 -6.38
N VAL A 224 -1.53 -15.01 -7.26
CA VAL A 224 -1.37 -14.55 -8.63
C VAL A 224 -1.97 -13.16 -8.78
N CYS A 225 -1.25 -12.24 -9.41
CA CYS A 225 -1.71 -10.87 -9.60
C CYS A 225 -1.13 -10.23 -10.87
N GLN A 226 -1.58 -9.02 -11.19
CA GLN A 226 -1.03 -8.17 -12.24
C GLN A 226 -0.99 -8.84 -13.63
N PRO A 227 -2.07 -9.46 -14.13
CA PRO A 227 -2.08 -9.99 -15.49
C PRO A 227 -1.88 -8.85 -16.50
N LEU A 228 -1.15 -9.14 -17.57
CA LEU A 228 -0.88 -8.20 -18.67
C LEU A 228 -0.59 -8.95 -19.95
N TRP A 229 -1.24 -8.56 -21.04
CA TRP A 229 -0.94 -9.07 -22.36
C TRP A 229 0.27 -8.35 -22.96
N SER A 230 1.23 -9.10 -23.48
CA SER A 230 2.30 -8.52 -24.27
C SER A 230 1.75 -7.98 -25.61
N PRO A 231 2.43 -7.06 -26.28
CA PRO A 231 2.05 -6.62 -27.62
C PRO A 231 1.95 -7.75 -28.65
N SER A 232 2.62 -8.89 -28.39
CA SER A 232 2.54 -10.11 -29.23
C SER A 232 1.41 -11.06 -28.84
N GLY A 233 0.57 -10.71 -27.82
CA GLY A 233 -0.57 -11.50 -27.39
C GLY A 233 -0.24 -12.65 -26.42
N ILE A 234 0.94 -12.63 -25.78
CA ILE A 234 1.32 -13.59 -24.73
C ILE A 234 0.91 -13.00 -23.38
N LEU A 235 0.22 -13.79 -22.55
CA LEU A 235 -0.18 -13.38 -21.20
C LEU A 235 1.01 -13.47 -20.23
N HIS A 236 1.24 -12.38 -19.51
CA HIS A 236 2.20 -12.29 -18.41
C HIS A 236 1.44 -12.02 -17.11
N TYR A 237 2.04 -12.40 -15.97
CA TYR A 237 1.46 -12.18 -14.65
C TYR A 237 2.54 -12.32 -13.57
N VAL A 238 2.23 -11.95 -12.36
CA VAL A 238 3.09 -12.17 -11.20
C VAL A 238 2.50 -13.30 -10.35
N SER A 239 3.36 -14.22 -9.87
CA SER A 239 3.00 -15.31 -8.97
C SER A 239 4.05 -15.53 -7.91
N ASP A 240 3.64 -15.96 -6.72
CA ASP A 240 4.52 -16.36 -5.62
C ASP A 240 4.80 -17.88 -5.57
N LEU A 241 4.52 -18.61 -6.64
CA LEU A 241 4.77 -20.06 -6.77
C LEU A 241 6.21 -20.46 -6.45
N SER A 242 7.18 -19.59 -6.76
CA SER A 242 8.60 -19.78 -6.45
C SER A 242 8.99 -19.46 -5.00
N GLY A 243 8.05 -19.08 -4.14
CA GLY A 243 8.29 -18.53 -2.82
C GLY A 243 8.54 -17.01 -2.79
N TRP A 244 8.50 -16.36 -3.95
CA TRP A 244 8.65 -14.92 -4.17
C TRP A 244 7.74 -14.51 -5.30
N TRP A 245 7.13 -13.33 -5.24
CA TRP A 245 6.34 -12.79 -6.35
C TRP A 245 7.25 -12.49 -7.54
N ASN A 246 7.39 -13.45 -8.45
CA ASN A 246 8.15 -13.34 -9.68
C ASN A 246 7.23 -13.10 -10.88
N ILE A 247 7.79 -12.56 -11.98
CA ILE A 247 7.09 -12.38 -13.26
C ILE A 247 7.11 -13.70 -14.03
N PHE A 248 5.93 -14.13 -14.49
CA PHE A 248 5.73 -15.31 -15.32
C PHE A 248 5.15 -14.92 -16.68
N LYS A 249 5.37 -15.76 -17.69
CA LYS A 249 4.59 -15.75 -18.93
C LYS A 249 3.87 -17.09 -19.10
N TYR A 250 2.70 -17.05 -19.74
CA TYR A 250 1.93 -18.22 -20.13
C TYR A 250 1.99 -18.42 -21.64
N GLU A 251 2.69 -19.44 -22.07
CA GLU A 251 2.93 -19.79 -23.46
C GLU A 251 2.87 -21.30 -23.62
N ASP A 252 2.32 -21.81 -24.73
CA ASP A 252 2.18 -23.24 -25.03
C ASP A 252 1.53 -24.06 -23.89
N LYS A 253 0.54 -23.47 -23.21
CA LYS A 253 -0.17 -24.03 -22.03
C LYS A 253 0.74 -24.30 -20.83
N GLN A 254 1.84 -23.59 -20.73
CA GLN A 254 2.81 -23.69 -19.63
C GLN A 254 3.16 -22.31 -19.08
N SER A 255 3.37 -22.26 -17.78
CA SER A 255 3.85 -21.08 -17.07
C SER A 255 5.36 -21.10 -16.94
N HIS A 256 6.04 -20.04 -17.41
CA HIS A 256 7.49 -19.90 -17.38
C HIS A 256 7.88 -18.74 -16.49
N ASN A 257 8.69 -18.98 -15.46
CA ASN A 257 9.23 -17.93 -14.60
C ASN A 257 10.32 -17.15 -15.34
N LEU A 258 10.11 -15.86 -15.56
CA LEU A 258 11.05 -14.96 -16.23
C LEU A 258 12.06 -14.32 -15.27
N THR A 259 11.75 -14.28 -13.97
CA THR A 259 12.58 -13.65 -12.95
C THR A 259 12.81 -14.60 -11.76
N PRO A 260 13.51 -15.74 -11.93
CA PRO A 260 13.71 -16.74 -10.87
C PRO A 260 14.73 -16.25 -9.82
N ILE A 261 14.42 -15.16 -9.13
CA ILE A 261 15.27 -14.52 -8.12
C ILE A 261 14.51 -14.34 -6.79
N ASN A 262 15.25 -14.27 -5.70
CA ASN A 262 14.72 -13.97 -4.37
C ASN A 262 14.43 -12.46 -4.25
N ALA A 263 13.34 -12.03 -4.88
CA ALA A 263 12.86 -10.66 -4.88
C ALA A 263 11.37 -10.63 -5.22
N GLU A 264 10.67 -9.56 -4.81
CA GLU A 264 9.23 -9.36 -4.96
C GLU A 264 8.93 -8.36 -6.07
N PHE A 265 8.21 -8.77 -7.11
CA PHE A 265 7.70 -7.92 -8.19
C PHE A 265 6.25 -7.49 -7.93
N ALA A 266 5.81 -7.59 -6.70
CA ALA A 266 4.51 -7.15 -6.22
C ALA A 266 4.59 -6.67 -4.76
N GLN A 267 3.49 -6.07 -4.30
CA GLN A 267 3.18 -5.81 -2.89
C GLN A 267 1.84 -6.48 -2.56
N ALA A 268 1.44 -6.47 -1.29
CA ALA A 268 0.09 -6.90 -0.91
C ALA A 268 -0.96 -6.05 -1.63
N GLN A 269 -1.90 -6.71 -2.31
CA GLN A 269 -2.89 -6.09 -3.18
C GLN A 269 -4.09 -5.58 -2.35
N TRP A 270 -3.87 -4.55 -1.55
CA TRP A 270 -4.92 -3.87 -0.80
C TRP A 270 -5.85 -3.07 -1.72
N GLY A 271 -5.31 -2.47 -2.77
CA GLY A 271 -6.05 -1.69 -3.76
C GLY A 271 -5.97 -2.30 -5.16
N LEU A 272 -6.88 -1.88 -6.02
CA LEU A 272 -6.99 -2.31 -7.42
C LEU A 272 -6.11 -1.47 -8.35
N GLY A 273 -5.90 -1.93 -9.60
CA GLY A 273 -5.23 -1.18 -10.68
C GLY A 273 -3.70 -1.09 -10.59
N VAL A 274 -3.07 -1.75 -9.60
CA VAL A 274 -1.62 -1.64 -9.33
C VAL A 274 -0.84 -2.69 -10.12
N ARG A 275 0.26 -2.25 -10.76
CA ARG A 275 1.25 -3.14 -11.41
C ARG A 275 2.66 -2.64 -11.19
N PHE A 276 3.60 -3.57 -11.04
CA PHE A 276 5.04 -3.27 -10.87
C PHE A 276 5.88 -3.65 -12.09
N TYR A 277 5.25 -4.00 -13.19
CA TYR A 277 5.90 -4.19 -14.49
C TYR A 277 4.98 -3.76 -15.63
N ASP A 278 5.58 -3.37 -16.75
CA ASP A 278 4.84 -3.04 -17.97
C ASP A 278 5.75 -3.17 -19.21
N PHE A 279 5.17 -3.25 -20.40
CA PHE A 279 5.92 -3.29 -21.65
C PHE A 279 6.33 -1.87 -22.06
N ILE A 280 7.62 -1.54 -21.89
CA ILE A 280 8.16 -0.25 -22.35
C ILE A 280 8.35 -0.20 -23.86
N THR A 281 8.57 -1.35 -24.49
CA THR A 281 8.54 -1.58 -25.95
C THR A 281 7.98 -2.96 -26.23
N ASN A 282 7.74 -3.30 -27.49
CA ASN A 282 7.18 -4.60 -27.89
C ASN A 282 7.98 -5.82 -27.35
N ASN A 283 9.29 -5.66 -27.14
CA ASN A 283 10.19 -6.75 -26.75
C ASN A 283 10.96 -6.44 -25.45
N ARG A 284 10.47 -5.51 -24.62
CA ARG A 284 11.17 -5.12 -23.42
C ARG A 284 10.17 -4.76 -22.32
N ILE A 285 10.33 -5.40 -21.18
CA ILE A 285 9.60 -5.09 -19.96
C ILE A 285 10.47 -4.14 -19.12
N ILE A 286 9.86 -3.11 -18.53
CA ILE A 286 10.39 -2.40 -17.39
C ILE A 286 9.66 -2.91 -16.14
N CYS A 287 10.39 -3.18 -15.08
CA CYS A 287 9.81 -3.69 -13.84
C CYS A 287 10.46 -3.06 -12.61
N ALA A 288 9.68 -2.92 -11.56
CA ALA A 288 10.15 -2.58 -10.23
C ALA A 288 10.10 -3.82 -9.34
N TYR A 289 11.10 -3.99 -8.49
CA TYR A 289 11.17 -5.12 -7.58
C TYR A 289 11.76 -4.73 -6.22
N ASN A 290 11.28 -5.39 -5.18
CA ASN A 290 11.78 -5.24 -3.82
C ASN A 290 12.72 -6.40 -3.47
N LYS A 291 13.89 -6.07 -2.94
CA LYS A 291 14.82 -7.04 -2.39
C LYS A 291 15.24 -6.62 -0.98
N LEU A 292 14.73 -7.35 0.01
CA LEU A 292 15.03 -7.13 1.42
C LEU A 292 14.75 -5.69 1.88
N GLY A 293 13.59 -5.15 1.49
CA GLY A 293 13.12 -3.83 1.89
C GLY A 293 13.59 -2.68 1.01
N PHE A 294 14.41 -2.95 -0.04
CA PHE A 294 14.86 -1.93 -0.99
C PHE A 294 14.29 -2.20 -2.38
N TRP A 295 13.69 -1.17 -2.95
CA TRP A 295 13.17 -1.22 -4.31
C TRP A 295 14.20 -0.81 -5.33
N LYS A 296 14.12 -1.43 -6.49
CA LYS A 296 14.92 -1.15 -7.68
C LYS A 296 14.03 -1.19 -8.92
N VAL A 297 14.52 -0.60 -10.00
CA VAL A 297 13.93 -0.71 -11.33
C VAL A 297 14.89 -1.47 -12.23
N ALA A 298 14.35 -2.36 -13.05
CA ALA A 298 15.11 -3.16 -13.99
C ALA A 298 14.45 -3.25 -15.37
N SER A 299 15.24 -3.60 -16.35
CA SER A 299 14.81 -3.97 -17.69
C SER A 299 14.90 -5.48 -17.84
N LEU A 300 13.82 -6.10 -18.35
CA LEU A 300 13.73 -7.54 -18.60
C LEU A 300 13.43 -7.81 -20.07
N ASP A 301 14.19 -8.69 -20.69
CA ASP A 301 13.85 -9.26 -22.00
C ASP A 301 12.98 -10.51 -21.78
N PRO A 302 11.71 -10.54 -22.23
CA PRO A 302 10.82 -11.68 -21.97
C PRO A 302 11.13 -12.93 -22.79
N ILE A 303 12.09 -12.85 -23.74
CA ILE A 303 12.52 -13.95 -24.61
C ILE A 303 13.80 -14.59 -24.06
N SER A 304 14.86 -13.80 -23.88
CA SER A 304 16.16 -14.27 -23.38
C SER A 304 16.20 -14.38 -21.86
N CYS A 305 15.26 -13.77 -21.14
CA CYS A 305 15.26 -13.57 -19.69
C CYS A 305 16.45 -12.72 -19.17
N ASP A 306 17.09 -11.93 -20.05
CA ASP A 306 18.11 -10.97 -19.64
C ASP A 306 17.51 -9.92 -18.73
N PHE A 307 17.99 -9.89 -17.47
CA PHE A 307 17.52 -9.02 -16.41
C PHE A 307 18.64 -8.07 -15.99
N VAL A 308 18.42 -6.76 -16.17
CA VAL A 308 19.46 -5.74 -15.94
C VAL A 308 18.89 -4.60 -15.10
N ASP A 309 19.52 -4.32 -13.96
CA ASP A 309 19.20 -3.17 -13.12
C ASP A 309 19.39 -1.86 -13.89
N ILE A 310 18.46 -0.95 -13.72
CA ILE A 310 18.56 0.43 -14.22
C ILE A 310 19.22 1.26 -13.12
N ASP A 311 20.37 1.83 -13.43
CA ASP A 311 21.12 2.69 -12.51
C ASP A 311 20.43 4.05 -12.38
N ILE A 312 19.63 4.18 -11.32
CA ILE A 312 18.91 5.41 -10.91
C ILE A 312 18.93 5.51 -9.37
N ASP A 313 18.98 6.72 -8.86
CA ASP A 313 19.09 6.99 -7.42
C ASP A 313 17.71 6.97 -6.74
N ILE A 314 17.17 5.76 -6.59
CA ILE A 314 15.94 5.49 -5.84
C ILE A 314 16.13 4.24 -4.97
N THR A 315 15.47 4.20 -3.84
CA THR A 315 15.47 3.03 -2.93
C THR A 315 14.07 2.55 -2.59
N GLU A 316 13.05 3.28 -3.04
CA GLU A 316 11.66 2.96 -2.78
C GLU A 316 10.79 3.26 -4.01
N ILE A 317 9.83 2.38 -4.29
CA ILE A 317 8.76 2.58 -5.27
C ILE A 317 7.44 2.65 -4.52
N HIS A 318 6.66 3.67 -4.83
CA HIS A 318 5.35 3.87 -4.22
C HIS A 318 4.37 2.74 -4.59
N ARG A 319 3.43 2.46 -3.71
CA ARG A 319 2.41 1.39 -3.87
C ARG A 319 1.55 1.52 -5.14
N THR A 320 1.57 2.64 -5.83
CA THR A 320 0.87 2.84 -7.11
C THR A 320 1.53 2.11 -8.29
N GLY A 321 2.72 1.54 -8.07
CA GLY A 321 3.46 0.77 -9.07
C GLY A 321 4.03 1.61 -10.20
N LEU A 322 4.04 1.05 -11.41
CA LEU A 322 4.53 1.70 -12.62
C LEU A 322 3.62 1.45 -13.83
N LYS A 323 3.70 2.34 -14.82
CA LYS A 323 3.08 2.22 -16.13
C LYS A 323 4.11 2.54 -17.21
N ALA A 324 3.95 2.00 -18.41
CA ALA A 324 4.84 2.31 -19.53
C ALA A 324 4.06 2.46 -20.84
N CYS A 325 4.56 3.33 -21.70
CA CYS A 325 4.03 3.56 -23.04
C CYS A 325 5.12 4.15 -23.94
N ASN A 326 5.25 3.66 -25.17
CA ASN A 326 6.09 4.25 -26.23
C ASN A 326 7.54 4.57 -25.81
N GLY A 327 8.21 3.66 -25.12
CA GLY A 327 9.61 3.81 -24.71
C GLY A 327 9.84 4.65 -23.47
N LYS A 328 8.75 5.07 -22.80
CA LYS A 328 8.78 5.79 -21.51
C LYS A 328 8.11 4.96 -20.42
N ALA A 329 8.51 5.19 -19.18
CA ALA A 329 7.82 4.67 -18.01
C ALA A 329 7.51 5.79 -17.02
N LEU A 330 6.44 5.62 -16.24
CA LEU A 330 5.94 6.51 -15.22
C LEU A 330 5.86 5.74 -13.90
N PHE A 331 6.44 6.26 -12.83
CA PHE A 331 6.35 5.69 -11.49
C PHE A 331 6.61 6.75 -10.43
N ALA A 332 6.00 6.56 -9.27
CA ALA A 332 6.34 7.35 -8.08
C ALA A 332 7.41 6.62 -7.27
N ALA A 333 8.47 7.33 -6.93
CA ALA A 333 9.64 6.77 -6.24
C ALA A 333 10.24 7.78 -5.26
N GLY A 334 11.07 7.28 -4.36
CA GLY A 334 11.83 8.11 -3.43
C GLY A 334 13.11 7.44 -2.98
N SER A 335 13.82 8.11 -2.09
CA SER A 335 15.04 7.61 -1.45
C SER A 335 15.12 8.10 0.00
N SER A 336 16.16 7.72 0.71
CA SER A 336 16.37 8.15 2.11
C SER A 336 16.53 9.66 2.32
N ASP A 337 16.74 10.42 1.26
CA ASP A 337 16.94 11.88 1.27
C ASP A 337 15.96 12.63 0.36
N HIS A 338 15.07 11.91 -0.33
CA HIS A 338 14.02 12.49 -1.17
C HIS A 338 12.67 11.84 -0.86
N SER A 339 11.66 12.68 -0.61
CA SER A 339 10.26 12.26 -0.52
C SER A 339 9.80 11.67 -1.85
N TYR A 340 8.66 10.97 -1.85
CA TYR A 340 8.08 10.49 -3.09
C TYR A 340 7.93 11.61 -4.12
N SER A 341 8.38 11.32 -5.31
CA SER A 341 8.17 12.16 -6.49
C SER A 341 7.72 11.27 -7.64
N LEU A 342 6.90 11.84 -8.52
CA LEU A 342 6.51 11.19 -9.76
C LEU A 342 7.57 11.44 -10.82
N PHE A 343 8.07 10.37 -11.41
CA PHE A 343 9.12 10.39 -12.42
C PHE A 343 8.66 9.80 -13.74
N THR A 344 9.13 10.39 -14.84
CA THR A 344 9.23 9.67 -16.11
C THR A 344 10.65 9.16 -16.31
N TYR A 345 10.74 7.94 -16.84
CA TYR A 345 12.00 7.31 -17.24
C TYR A 345 12.01 7.08 -18.75
N GLN A 346 13.14 7.39 -19.41
CA GLN A 346 13.37 7.10 -20.82
C GLN A 346 14.82 6.68 -21.04
N ALA A 347 15.04 5.43 -21.47
CA ALA A 347 16.36 4.81 -21.57
C ALA A 347 17.33 5.54 -22.51
N LYS A 348 16.83 6.16 -23.58
CA LYS A 348 17.65 6.82 -24.62
C LYS A 348 17.85 8.32 -24.39
N ALA A 349 17.23 8.92 -23.36
CA ALA A 349 17.38 10.32 -23.03
C ALA A 349 18.75 10.60 -22.37
N SER A 350 19.28 11.81 -22.57
CA SER A 350 20.51 12.28 -21.88
C SER A 350 20.32 12.34 -20.36
N LYS A 351 19.13 12.73 -19.90
CA LYS A 351 18.67 12.63 -18.52
C LYS A 351 17.63 11.52 -18.46
N LYS A 352 17.99 10.38 -17.89
CA LYS A 352 17.12 9.18 -17.85
C LYS A 352 15.88 9.35 -17.01
N LEU A 353 15.95 10.13 -15.92
CA LEU A 353 14.83 10.43 -15.02
C LEU A 353 14.48 11.90 -15.09
N GLU A 354 13.20 12.21 -15.27
CA GLU A 354 12.65 13.55 -15.19
C GLU A 354 11.55 13.59 -14.13
N VAL A 355 11.60 14.60 -13.24
CA VAL A 355 10.58 14.82 -12.22
C VAL A 355 9.33 15.39 -12.88
N VAL A 356 8.21 14.69 -12.76
CA VAL A 356 6.90 15.17 -13.17
C VAL A 356 6.23 15.94 -12.03
N GLN A 357 6.22 15.38 -10.82
CA GLN A 357 5.55 15.98 -9.67
C GLN A 357 6.27 15.60 -8.37
N VAL A 358 6.46 16.53 -7.47
CA VAL A 358 6.97 16.28 -6.12
C VAL A 358 5.78 16.18 -5.16
N SER A 359 5.78 15.19 -4.27
CA SER A 359 4.71 15.04 -3.29
C SER A 359 4.79 16.03 -2.14
N THR A 360 5.99 16.42 -1.76
CA THR A 360 6.24 17.36 -0.66
C THR A 360 7.48 18.18 -0.97
N GLU A 361 7.33 19.48 -1.07
CA GLU A 361 8.47 20.39 -1.16
C GLU A 361 9.00 20.69 0.25
N ASN A 362 10.30 20.68 0.42
CA ASN A 362 10.94 21.10 1.65
C ASN A 362 12.32 21.74 1.37
N ASP A 363 12.67 22.76 2.15
CA ASP A 363 13.95 23.47 2.08
C ASP A 363 14.92 23.03 3.20
N ILE A 364 14.67 21.86 3.82
CA ILE A 364 15.44 21.37 4.96
C ILE A 364 16.74 20.76 4.46
N GLU A 365 17.88 21.23 5.02
CA GLU A 365 19.18 20.69 4.67
C GLU A 365 19.33 19.20 5.01
N ALA A 366 19.82 18.40 4.08
CA ALA A 366 20.04 16.96 4.25
C ALA A 366 20.95 16.59 5.45
N LEU A 367 21.70 17.53 5.99
CA LEU A 367 22.51 17.36 7.22
C LEU A 367 21.69 17.11 8.48
N HIS A 368 20.37 17.33 8.41
CA HIS A 368 19.42 17.01 9.49
C HIS A 368 18.71 15.65 9.29
N PHE A 369 18.96 14.96 8.17
CA PHE A 369 18.29 13.70 7.85
C PHE A 369 19.13 12.49 8.29
N SER A 370 18.48 11.62 9.06
CA SER A 370 19.00 10.30 9.40
C SER A 370 18.69 9.33 8.25
N LYS A 371 19.72 8.64 7.75
CA LYS A 371 19.53 7.62 6.71
C LYS A 371 19.19 6.25 7.35
N PRO A 372 18.25 5.49 6.78
CA PRO A 372 17.91 4.17 7.27
C PRO A 372 19.08 3.21 7.12
N LEU A 373 19.41 2.51 8.19
CA LEU A 373 20.29 1.36 8.18
C LEU A 373 19.44 0.10 8.27
N ALA A 374 19.45 -0.73 7.23
CA ALA A 374 18.79 -2.03 7.30
C ALA A 374 19.49 -2.90 8.35
N VAL A 375 18.74 -3.37 9.32
CA VAL A 375 19.20 -4.26 10.38
C VAL A 375 18.43 -5.57 10.35
N LYS A 376 19.10 -6.64 10.76
CA LYS A 376 18.52 -7.96 10.92
C LYS A 376 18.93 -8.50 12.28
N TYR A 377 18.00 -9.05 13.02
CA TYR A 377 18.23 -9.54 14.38
C TYR A 377 17.46 -10.84 14.63
N SER A 378 17.96 -11.63 15.57
CA SER A 378 17.29 -12.86 16.00
C SER A 378 16.05 -12.53 16.82
N THR A 379 15.01 -13.32 16.59
CA THR A 379 13.75 -13.25 17.32
C THR A 379 13.33 -14.63 17.81
N THR A 380 12.11 -14.78 18.30
CA THR A 380 11.58 -16.06 18.78
C THR A 380 11.56 -17.14 17.69
N ASP A 381 11.54 -18.43 18.09
CA ASP A 381 11.46 -19.60 17.21
C ASP A 381 12.66 -19.75 16.24
N ASP A 382 13.85 -19.32 16.67
CA ASP A 382 15.07 -19.33 15.84
C ASP A 382 14.89 -18.61 14.48
N GLN A 383 13.99 -17.63 14.44
CA GLN A 383 13.73 -16.80 13.26
C GLN A 383 14.53 -15.49 13.31
N GLU A 384 14.53 -14.80 12.17
CA GLU A 384 15.13 -13.49 12.03
C GLU A 384 14.04 -12.46 11.71
N CYS A 385 14.20 -11.24 12.21
CA CYS A 385 13.36 -10.11 11.90
C CYS A 385 14.17 -9.01 11.22
N HIS A 386 13.51 -8.22 10.37
CA HIS A 386 14.07 -7.12 9.60
C HIS A 386 13.53 -5.78 10.09
N ALA A 387 14.36 -4.73 10.06
CA ALA A 387 13.93 -3.39 10.39
C ALA A 387 14.84 -2.33 9.73
N PHE A 388 14.39 -1.08 9.74
CA PHE A 388 15.22 0.08 9.45
C PHE A 388 15.53 0.83 10.74
N TYR A 389 16.83 0.96 11.05
CA TYR A 389 17.32 1.77 12.18
C TYR A 389 17.73 3.15 11.71
N TYR A 390 17.25 4.18 12.39
CA TYR A 390 17.61 5.58 12.16
C TYR A 390 18.29 6.13 13.41
N SER A 391 19.56 6.46 13.30
CA SER A 391 20.31 7.10 14.39
C SER A 391 19.92 8.56 14.56
N PRO A 392 20.07 9.16 15.76
CA PRO A 392 19.90 10.59 15.93
C PRO A 392 20.88 11.39 15.06
N VAL A 393 20.38 12.36 14.30
CA VAL A 393 21.20 13.23 13.43
C VAL A 393 20.72 14.68 13.53
N ASN A 394 21.65 15.60 13.76
CA ASN A 394 21.39 17.04 13.72
C ASN A 394 22.67 17.77 13.27
N ALA A 395 22.54 18.79 12.41
CA ALA A 395 23.68 19.57 11.92
C ALA A 395 24.39 20.34 13.05
N ASN A 396 23.62 20.83 14.04
CA ASN A 396 24.07 21.80 15.03
C ASN A 396 24.32 21.23 16.43
N TYR A 397 23.81 20.02 16.72
CA TYR A 397 23.85 19.42 18.04
C TYR A 397 24.52 18.04 18.03
N LYS A 398 25.13 17.69 19.16
CA LYS A 398 25.54 16.34 19.53
C LYS A 398 25.27 16.10 21.02
N ALA A 399 25.07 14.85 21.39
CA ALA A 399 24.94 14.49 22.79
C ALA A 399 26.31 14.36 23.50
N PRO A 400 26.34 14.36 24.84
CA PRO A 400 27.53 13.94 25.60
C PRO A 400 27.93 12.50 25.23
N ASP A 401 29.24 12.24 25.11
CA ASP A 401 29.75 10.96 24.59
C ASP A 401 29.34 9.73 25.44
N SER A 402 29.00 9.89 26.73
CA SER A 402 28.57 8.81 27.62
C SER A 402 27.06 8.56 27.60
N SER A 403 26.28 9.38 26.91
CA SER A 403 24.82 9.24 26.89
C SER A 403 24.34 8.38 25.72
N LYS A 404 23.18 7.72 25.90
CA LYS A 404 22.48 6.94 24.88
C LYS A 404 21.15 7.61 24.53
N PRO A 405 20.73 7.57 23.25
CA PRO A 405 19.45 8.14 22.83
C PRO A 405 18.26 7.34 23.35
N PRO A 406 17.10 8.00 23.58
CA PRO A 406 15.82 7.32 23.67
C PRO A 406 15.48 6.69 22.31
N LEU A 407 14.70 5.58 22.35
CA LEU A 407 14.26 4.85 21.16
C LEU A 407 12.74 4.98 21.01
N ILE A 408 12.28 5.18 19.78
CA ILE A 408 10.90 4.98 19.39
C ILE A 408 10.85 3.82 18.40
N ILE A 409 10.10 2.78 18.71
CA ILE A 409 9.82 1.66 17.82
C ILE A 409 8.55 1.99 17.03
N LEU A 410 8.60 1.78 15.72
CA LEU A 410 7.44 1.93 14.83
C LEU A 410 6.97 0.55 14.39
N SER A 411 5.66 0.35 14.37
CA SER A 411 4.99 -0.81 13.80
C SER A 411 4.03 -0.37 12.70
N HIS A 412 4.21 -0.91 11.49
CA HIS A 412 3.37 -0.56 10.35
C HIS A 412 1.97 -1.20 10.42
N GLY A 413 1.03 -0.65 9.65
CA GLY A 413 -0.31 -1.20 9.47
C GLY A 413 -0.38 -2.33 8.45
N GLY A 414 -1.58 -2.83 8.26
CA GLY A 414 -1.91 -3.95 7.38
C GLY A 414 -2.66 -5.04 8.13
N PRO A 415 -2.06 -6.04 8.78
CA PRO A 415 -0.62 -6.23 9.04
C PRO A 415 0.21 -6.70 7.84
N THR A 416 -0.40 -7.25 6.78
CA THR A 416 0.32 -7.64 5.57
C THR A 416 0.70 -6.40 4.76
N GLY A 417 1.87 -5.88 4.99
CA GLY A 417 2.44 -4.67 4.41
C GLY A 417 3.94 -4.60 4.67
N SER A 418 4.53 -3.44 4.54
CA SER A 418 5.93 -3.19 4.91
C SER A 418 6.14 -1.72 5.20
N THR A 419 7.20 -1.41 5.97
CA THR A 419 7.65 -0.04 6.13
C THR A 419 8.48 0.41 4.93
N SER A 420 8.54 1.73 4.71
CA SER A 420 9.26 2.37 3.61
C SER A 420 10.56 2.99 4.10
N ASN A 421 11.58 2.98 3.25
CA ASN A 421 12.86 3.64 3.50
C ASN A 421 12.96 5.04 2.87
N THR A 422 11.87 5.59 2.35
CA THR A 422 11.78 6.94 1.79
C THR A 422 11.97 8.01 2.87
N LEU A 423 12.45 9.19 2.49
CA LEU A 423 12.48 10.34 3.39
C LEU A 423 11.09 10.60 3.97
N ASN A 424 10.99 10.44 5.28
CA ASN A 424 9.78 10.65 6.07
C ASN A 424 10.05 11.73 7.12
N LEU A 425 9.50 12.94 6.92
CA LEU A 425 9.71 14.06 7.84
C LEU A 425 9.20 13.77 9.26
N GLY A 426 8.20 12.88 9.42
CA GLY A 426 7.76 12.41 10.74
C GLY A 426 8.82 11.58 11.48
N ILE A 427 9.64 10.80 10.78
CA ILE A 427 10.81 10.10 11.34
C ILE A 427 11.92 11.14 11.62
N GLN A 428 12.19 12.02 10.66
CA GLN A 428 13.25 13.03 10.78
C GLN A 428 12.95 14.06 11.88
N TYR A 429 11.70 14.33 12.19
CA TYR A 429 11.28 15.16 13.32
C TYR A 429 11.88 14.65 14.64
N TRP A 430 11.81 13.34 14.85
CA TRP A 430 12.33 12.72 16.07
C TRP A 430 13.85 12.56 16.03
N THR A 431 14.41 12.10 14.91
CA THR A 431 15.87 11.85 14.82
C THR A 431 16.67 13.14 14.95
N SER A 432 16.16 14.24 14.37
CA SER A 432 16.81 15.57 14.48
C SER A 432 16.71 16.19 15.88
N ARG A 433 15.85 15.65 16.76
CA ARG A 433 15.74 16.04 18.18
C ARG A 433 16.50 15.12 19.13
N GLY A 434 17.20 14.11 18.57
CA GLY A 434 18.03 13.21 19.37
C GLY A 434 17.36 11.90 19.76
N PHE A 435 16.28 11.50 19.10
CA PHE A 435 15.69 10.17 19.27
C PHE A 435 16.25 9.20 18.23
N ALA A 436 16.47 7.95 18.60
CA ALA A 436 16.65 6.86 17.67
C ALA A 436 15.27 6.32 17.26
N ILE A 437 15.16 5.81 16.03
CA ILE A 437 13.96 5.14 15.53
C ILE A 437 14.32 3.72 15.07
N LEU A 438 13.49 2.76 15.39
CA LEU A 438 13.50 1.42 14.79
C LEU A 438 12.15 1.18 14.11
N ASP A 439 12.14 1.15 12.79
CA ASP A 439 10.94 0.91 11.99
C ASP A 439 10.92 -0.56 11.58
N VAL A 440 10.03 -1.35 12.21
CA VAL A 440 10.08 -2.81 12.20
C VAL A 440 9.26 -3.38 11.06
N ASN A 441 9.89 -4.19 10.21
CA ASN A 441 9.23 -5.11 9.30
C ASN A 441 9.07 -6.46 10.01
N TYR A 442 8.12 -6.54 10.95
CA TYR A 442 7.86 -7.76 11.72
C TYR A 442 7.49 -8.94 10.83
N ARG A 443 7.64 -10.17 11.32
CA ARG A 443 7.18 -11.39 10.62
C ARG A 443 5.73 -11.21 10.18
N GLY A 444 5.45 -11.44 8.89
CA GLY A 444 4.20 -11.07 8.21
C GLY A 444 4.36 -9.95 7.18
N SER A 445 5.47 -9.19 7.24
CA SER A 445 5.73 -8.11 6.28
C SER A 445 6.03 -8.63 4.88
N THR A 446 5.71 -7.82 3.87
CA THR A 446 6.06 -8.06 2.46
C THR A 446 7.50 -7.62 2.15
N GLY A 447 8.07 -8.07 1.01
CA GLY A 447 9.43 -7.72 0.59
C GLY A 447 10.50 -8.73 1.02
N TYR A 448 10.10 -9.79 1.73
CA TYR A 448 11.00 -10.81 2.32
C TYR A 448 10.62 -12.24 1.95
N GLY A 449 9.77 -12.42 0.96
CA GLY A 449 9.30 -13.70 0.44
C GLY A 449 8.06 -14.26 1.15
N THR A 450 7.42 -15.24 0.50
CA THR A 450 6.16 -15.85 0.94
C THR A 450 6.26 -16.48 2.32
N LYS A 451 7.40 -17.12 2.65
CA LYS A 451 7.61 -17.71 3.97
C LYS A 451 7.56 -16.66 5.08
N TYR A 452 8.19 -15.51 4.87
CA TYR A 452 8.21 -14.43 5.84
C TYR A 452 6.83 -13.79 5.98
N ARG A 453 6.16 -13.53 4.85
CA ARG A 453 4.79 -12.98 4.83
C ARG A 453 3.80 -13.89 5.56
N LYS A 454 3.86 -15.21 5.35
CA LYS A 454 2.97 -16.19 6.00
C LYS A 454 3.36 -16.52 7.45
N ALA A 455 4.49 -16.04 7.97
CA ALA A 455 4.92 -16.34 9.34
C ALA A 455 4.02 -15.71 10.42
N LEU A 456 3.21 -14.70 10.07
CA LEU A 456 2.24 -14.10 10.97
C LEU A 456 0.93 -14.89 11.04
N ASN A 457 0.65 -15.80 10.09
CA ASN A 457 -0.56 -16.59 10.08
C ASN A 457 -0.68 -17.42 11.37
N GLY A 458 -1.82 -17.27 12.08
CA GLY A 458 -2.05 -17.86 13.40
C GLY A 458 -1.29 -17.20 14.55
N ASN A 459 -0.44 -16.18 14.30
CA ASN A 459 0.48 -15.60 15.27
C ASN A 459 0.37 -14.08 15.43
N TRP A 460 -0.63 -13.42 14.85
CA TRP A 460 -0.84 -11.99 15.04
C TRP A 460 -1.18 -11.68 16.50
N GLY A 461 -0.52 -10.68 17.06
CA GLY A 461 -0.50 -10.38 18.51
C GLY A 461 0.50 -11.20 19.32
N ILE A 462 1.35 -12.02 18.65
CA ILE A 462 2.45 -12.77 19.26
C ILE A 462 3.74 -12.43 18.53
N SER A 463 3.89 -12.86 17.26
CA SER A 463 5.14 -12.69 16.51
C SER A 463 5.48 -11.22 16.26
N ASP A 464 4.51 -10.38 15.96
CA ASP A 464 4.68 -8.94 15.78
C ASP A 464 5.10 -8.24 17.08
N VAL A 465 4.57 -8.68 18.24
CA VAL A 465 4.96 -8.21 19.58
C VAL A 465 6.39 -8.63 19.87
N ASP A 466 6.71 -9.92 19.72
CA ASP A 466 8.05 -10.45 19.96
C ASP A 466 9.11 -9.74 19.10
N ASP A 467 8.80 -9.50 17.83
CA ASP A 467 9.72 -8.86 16.88
C ASP A 467 10.01 -7.40 17.26
N CYS A 468 8.99 -6.65 17.71
CA CYS A 468 9.18 -5.29 18.22
C CYS A 468 10.04 -5.26 19.49
N VAL A 469 9.79 -6.15 20.43
CA VAL A 469 10.56 -6.25 21.69
C VAL A 469 12.00 -6.68 21.40
N ASN A 470 12.20 -7.71 20.57
CA ASN A 470 13.53 -8.21 20.25
C ASN A 470 14.34 -7.22 19.43
N GLY A 471 13.71 -6.40 18.58
CA GLY A 471 14.36 -5.28 17.91
C GLY A 471 14.90 -4.23 18.87
N GLY A 472 14.12 -3.88 19.89
CA GLY A 472 14.57 -3.01 20.97
C GLY A 472 15.72 -3.62 21.79
N ASN A 473 15.61 -4.90 22.14
CA ASN A 473 16.67 -5.64 22.86
C ASN A 473 17.97 -5.70 22.04
N TYR A 474 17.86 -5.92 20.73
CA TYR A 474 19.01 -5.91 19.82
C TYR A 474 19.75 -4.57 19.88
N LEU A 475 19.07 -3.45 19.75
CA LEU A 475 19.70 -2.13 19.81
C LEU A 475 20.29 -1.80 21.20
N VAL A 476 19.67 -2.31 22.26
CA VAL A 476 20.21 -2.21 23.64
C VAL A 476 21.52 -3.01 23.76
N SER A 477 21.55 -4.24 23.25
CA SER A 477 22.75 -5.09 23.30
C SER A 477 23.91 -4.53 22.47
N GLU A 478 23.61 -3.89 21.33
CA GLU A 478 24.58 -3.16 20.53
C GLU A 478 25.02 -1.84 21.18
N GLY A 479 24.42 -1.47 22.31
CA GLY A 479 24.74 -0.22 23.02
C GLY A 479 24.33 1.04 22.27
N LEU A 480 23.37 0.97 21.37
CA LEU A 480 22.92 2.08 20.51
C LEU A 480 21.83 2.95 21.15
N VAL A 481 21.10 2.45 22.15
CA VAL A 481 19.95 3.14 22.78
C VAL A 481 19.93 2.98 24.30
N ASP A 482 19.17 3.84 25.00
CA ASP A 482 18.96 3.78 26.46
C ASP A 482 17.84 2.76 26.77
N PRO A 483 18.12 1.65 27.48
CA PRO A 483 17.12 0.60 27.78
C PRO A 483 15.94 1.10 28.64
N LYS A 484 16.06 2.25 29.29
CA LYS A 484 15.01 2.82 30.13
C LYS A 484 14.10 3.82 29.42
N LYS A 485 14.40 4.13 28.14
CA LYS A 485 13.71 5.17 27.37
C LYS A 485 13.29 4.65 26.01
N ILE A 486 12.47 3.58 26.03
CA ILE A 486 11.94 2.95 24.83
C ILE A 486 10.44 3.14 24.77
N ALA A 487 9.95 3.75 23.71
CA ALA A 487 8.53 3.91 23.40
C ALA A 487 8.17 3.16 22.12
N ILE A 488 6.87 2.89 21.93
CA ILE A 488 6.34 2.27 20.72
C ILE A 488 5.17 3.07 20.17
N ARG A 489 5.04 3.14 18.85
CA ARG A 489 3.87 3.71 18.18
C ARG A 489 3.53 2.99 16.88
N GLY A 490 2.24 3.00 16.51
CA GLY A 490 1.75 2.45 15.27
C GLY A 490 0.32 2.84 14.96
N GLY A 491 -0.10 2.65 13.72
CA GLY A 491 -1.46 2.92 13.24
C GLY A 491 -2.16 1.64 12.77
N SER A 492 -3.51 1.59 12.88
CA SER A 492 -4.32 0.45 12.44
C SER A 492 -3.84 -0.87 13.08
N ALA A 493 -3.47 -1.87 12.28
CA ALA A 493 -2.85 -3.10 12.79
C ALA A 493 -1.55 -2.84 13.58
N GLY A 494 -0.74 -1.83 13.21
CA GLY A 494 0.42 -1.42 14.01
C GLY A 494 0.02 -0.76 15.34
N GLY A 495 -1.15 -0.11 15.39
CA GLY A 495 -1.76 0.37 16.64
C GLY A 495 -2.17 -0.77 17.54
N PHE A 496 -2.68 -1.88 16.99
CA PHE A 496 -2.93 -3.12 17.73
C PHE A 496 -1.61 -3.68 18.30
N THR A 497 -0.58 -3.86 17.46
CA THR A 497 0.75 -4.32 17.90
C THR A 497 1.30 -3.43 19.02
N THR A 498 1.14 -2.10 18.89
CA THR A 498 1.50 -1.15 19.97
C THR A 498 0.78 -1.48 21.27
N LEU A 499 -0.56 -1.57 21.25
CA LEU A 499 -1.36 -1.85 22.45
C LEU A 499 -1.07 -3.25 23.03
N ALA A 500 -0.85 -4.25 22.15
CA ALA A 500 -0.47 -5.60 22.54
C ALA A 500 0.91 -5.63 23.22
N CYS A 501 1.90 -4.92 22.67
CA CYS A 501 3.21 -4.75 23.32
C CYS A 501 3.09 -4.16 24.73
N LEU A 502 2.23 -3.17 24.92
CA LEU A 502 2.03 -2.54 26.23
C LEU A 502 1.24 -3.41 27.21
N ALA A 503 0.31 -4.25 26.71
CA ALA A 503 -0.51 -5.12 27.53
C ALA A 503 0.19 -6.43 27.93
N PHE A 504 1.07 -6.95 27.04
CA PHE A 504 1.67 -8.27 27.23
C PHE A 504 3.14 -8.23 27.65
N THR A 505 3.76 -7.02 27.70
CA THR A 505 5.16 -6.88 28.11
C THR A 505 5.35 -5.66 29.03
N ASN A 506 6.46 -5.64 29.76
CA ASN A 506 6.89 -4.50 30.57
C ASN A 506 8.12 -3.79 29.96
N PHE A 507 8.26 -3.87 28.65
CA PHE A 507 9.46 -3.41 27.95
C PHE A 507 9.43 -1.91 27.65
N PHE A 508 8.24 -1.34 27.45
CA PHE A 508 8.05 0.02 26.97
C PHE A 508 7.74 1.02 28.09
N ALA A 509 8.32 2.21 27.98
CA ALA A 509 8.10 3.33 28.91
C ALA A 509 6.88 4.20 28.51
N ALA A 510 6.42 4.15 27.26
CA ALA A 510 5.25 4.87 26.75
C ALA A 510 4.77 4.28 25.42
N GLY A 511 3.50 4.54 25.05
CA GLY A 511 2.96 4.15 23.75
C GLY A 511 2.02 5.17 23.12
N ALA A 512 1.95 5.14 21.77
CA ALA A 512 1.02 5.95 20.99
C ALA A 512 0.32 5.08 19.94
N SER A 513 -1.01 4.96 20.03
CA SER A 513 -1.82 4.18 19.08
C SER A 513 -2.69 5.12 18.25
N TYR A 514 -2.58 4.99 16.94
CA TYR A 514 -3.36 5.76 15.96
C TYR A 514 -4.43 4.81 15.39
N TYR A 515 -5.70 5.09 15.67
CA TYR A 515 -6.83 4.25 15.22
C TYR A 515 -6.50 2.74 15.31
N GLY A 516 -5.95 2.33 16.46
CA GLY A 516 -5.49 0.95 16.65
C GLY A 516 -6.60 0.03 17.11
N VAL A 517 -6.58 -1.21 16.62
CA VAL A 517 -7.47 -2.27 17.08
C VAL A 517 -7.13 -2.62 18.54
N SER A 518 -8.14 -2.69 19.42
CA SER A 518 -7.98 -3.09 20.81
C SER A 518 -8.75 -4.37 21.17
N ASP A 519 -9.79 -4.67 20.40
CA ASP A 519 -10.70 -5.80 20.58
C ASP A 519 -10.84 -6.57 19.25
N LEU A 520 -10.14 -7.68 19.12
CA LEU A 520 -10.18 -8.55 17.93
C LEU A 520 -11.56 -9.19 17.72
N THR A 521 -12.32 -9.41 18.82
CA THR A 521 -13.67 -9.98 18.74
C THR A 521 -14.65 -8.98 18.10
N ALA A 522 -14.51 -7.69 18.42
CA ALA A 522 -15.30 -6.64 17.80
C ALA A 522 -14.91 -6.47 16.33
N LEU A 523 -13.61 -6.44 16.01
CA LEU A 523 -13.13 -6.36 14.63
C LEU A 523 -13.69 -7.49 13.76
N ALA A 524 -13.65 -8.75 14.24
CA ALA A 524 -14.16 -9.91 13.50
C ALA A 524 -15.66 -9.83 13.16
N LYS A 525 -16.44 -9.02 13.89
CA LYS A 525 -17.89 -8.89 13.71
C LYS A 525 -18.31 -7.66 12.93
N GLU A 526 -17.48 -6.63 12.95
CA GLU A 526 -17.85 -5.27 12.54
C GLU A 526 -17.10 -4.80 11.28
N THR A 527 -16.12 -5.58 10.79
CA THR A 527 -15.33 -5.23 9.60
C THR A 527 -16.11 -5.48 8.28
N HIS A 528 -15.66 -4.87 7.19
CA HIS A 528 -16.25 -4.99 5.86
C HIS A 528 -15.88 -6.32 5.17
N LYS A 529 -16.59 -6.66 4.07
CA LYS A 529 -16.44 -7.94 3.36
C LYS A 529 -14.99 -8.29 3.03
N PHE A 530 -14.19 -7.36 2.51
CA PHE A 530 -12.83 -7.65 2.09
C PHE A 530 -11.96 -8.20 3.23
N GLU A 531 -12.17 -7.74 4.47
CA GLU A 531 -11.43 -8.21 5.65
C GLU A 531 -12.23 -9.18 6.54
N SER A 532 -13.49 -9.46 6.23
CA SER A 532 -14.39 -10.22 7.12
C SER A 532 -13.84 -11.60 7.52
N ARG A 533 -12.97 -12.19 6.70
CA ARG A 533 -12.32 -13.48 6.96
C ARG A 533 -10.80 -13.41 7.12
N TYR A 534 -10.24 -12.20 7.09
CA TYR A 534 -8.79 -12.01 7.22
C TYR A 534 -8.25 -12.51 8.56
N LEU A 535 -9.01 -12.30 9.64
CA LEU A 535 -8.65 -12.78 10.97
C LEU A 535 -8.65 -14.31 11.08
N ASP A 536 -9.35 -15.03 10.21
CA ASP A 536 -9.34 -16.50 10.20
C ASP A 536 -7.91 -17.03 9.94
N SER A 537 -7.14 -16.35 9.09
CA SER A 537 -5.75 -16.69 8.84
C SER A 537 -4.80 -16.11 9.90
N MET A 538 -5.04 -14.87 10.36
CA MET A 538 -4.14 -14.16 11.28
C MET A 538 -4.21 -14.67 12.72
N VAL A 539 -5.40 -15.04 13.20
CA VAL A 539 -5.67 -15.44 14.59
C VAL A 539 -6.19 -16.86 14.68
N GLY A 540 -7.18 -17.20 13.85
CA GLY A 540 -7.89 -18.47 13.83
C GLY A 540 -9.37 -18.27 13.51
N LYS A 541 -10.08 -19.35 13.19
CA LYS A 541 -11.49 -19.28 12.79
C LYS A 541 -12.40 -18.74 13.89
N TYR A 542 -13.19 -17.73 13.57
CA TYR A 542 -14.21 -17.19 14.46
C TYR A 542 -15.61 -17.71 14.04
N PRO A 543 -16.48 -18.15 14.98
CA PRO A 543 -16.35 -18.10 16.45
C PRO A 543 -15.66 -19.31 17.11
N GLU A 544 -15.25 -20.34 16.36
CA GLU A 544 -14.76 -21.62 16.88
C GLU A 544 -13.55 -21.43 17.80
N GLU A 545 -12.64 -20.54 17.44
CA GLU A 545 -11.41 -20.25 18.18
C GLU A 545 -11.49 -18.92 18.97
N ARG A 546 -12.70 -18.52 19.38
CA ARG A 546 -12.98 -17.26 20.10
C ARG A 546 -12.04 -17.00 21.27
N GLN A 547 -11.54 -18.04 21.96
CA GLN A 547 -10.64 -17.86 23.09
C GLN A 547 -9.33 -17.19 22.68
N LYS A 548 -8.77 -17.52 21.51
CA LYS A 548 -7.56 -16.86 20.99
C LYS A 548 -7.78 -15.34 20.79
N TYR A 549 -8.97 -14.96 20.32
CA TYR A 549 -9.34 -13.55 20.17
C TYR A 549 -9.37 -12.81 21.48
N LEU A 550 -9.96 -13.43 22.52
CA LEU A 550 -10.02 -12.85 23.87
C LEU A 550 -8.63 -12.72 24.49
N ASP A 551 -7.80 -13.77 24.37
CA ASP A 551 -6.45 -13.83 24.94
C ASP A 551 -5.49 -12.82 24.29
N ARG A 552 -5.72 -12.47 23.01
CA ARG A 552 -4.86 -11.56 22.26
C ARG A 552 -5.41 -10.12 22.15
N SER A 553 -6.61 -9.86 22.65
CA SER A 553 -7.18 -8.51 22.63
C SER A 553 -6.63 -7.66 23.78
N PRO A 554 -5.88 -6.57 23.53
CA PRO A 554 -5.30 -5.72 24.57
C PRO A 554 -6.33 -5.18 25.58
N ILE A 555 -7.56 -4.96 25.13
CA ILE A 555 -8.65 -4.46 25.99
C ILE A 555 -8.96 -5.40 27.16
N ASN A 556 -8.74 -6.70 27.02
CA ASN A 556 -8.99 -7.70 28.04
C ASN A 556 -7.84 -7.83 29.06
N HIS A 557 -6.71 -7.16 28.80
CA HIS A 557 -5.47 -7.25 29.59
C HIS A 557 -4.96 -5.88 30.04
N THR A 558 -5.84 -4.91 30.13
CA THR A 558 -5.49 -3.54 30.53
C THR A 558 -4.93 -3.47 31.95
N GLU A 559 -5.17 -4.48 32.81
CA GLU A 559 -4.56 -4.60 34.14
C GLU A 559 -3.04 -4.66 34.12
N ASN A 560 -2.45 -5.13 33.02
CA ASN A 560 -1.01 -5.24 32.87
C ASN A 560 -0.36 -3.94 32.37
N LEU A 561 -1.14 -3.02 31.80
CA LEU A 561 -0.58 -1.73 31.34
C LEU A 561 -0.12 -0.90 32.53
N SER A 562 1.11 -0.43 32.48
CA SER A 562 1.76 0.32 33.55
C SER A 562 2.40 1.65 33.11
N CYS A 563 2.38 1.95 31.80
CA CYS A 563 3.00 3.15 31.22
C CYS A 563 1.97 4.10 30.59
N PRO A 564 2.33 5.39 30.40
CA PRO A 564 1.48 6.36 29.70
C PRO A 564 1.14 5.97 28.27
N VAL A 565 -0.12 6.22 27.86
CA VAL A 565 -0.62 5.93 26.52
C VAL A 565 -1.30 7.17 25.92
N ILE A 566 -1.06 7.44 24.64
CA ILE A 566 -1.88 8.39 23.88
C ILE A 566 -2.59 7.65 22.74
N LEU A 567 -3.88 7.96 22.55
CA LEU A 567 -4.76 7.37 21.53
C LEU A 567 -5.25 8.49 20.61
N PHE A 568 -5.22 8.22 19.30
CA PHE A 568 -5.72 9.11 18.25
C PHE A 568 -6.77 8.38 17.43
N GLN A 569 -7.93 9.00 17.16
CA GLN A 569 -9.04 8.35 16.45
C GLN A 569 -9.83 9.33 15.60
N GLY A 570 -10.04 9.00 14.32
CA GLY A 570 -11.03 9.64 13.47
C GLY A 570 -12.45 9.16 13.83
N LEU A 571 -13.41 10.08 13.89
CA LEU A 571 -14.79 9.74 14.25
C LEU A 571 -15.58 9.10 13.10
N GLU A 572 -15.13 9.26 11.85
CA GLU A 572 -15.76 8.70 10.66
C GLU A 572 -15.04 7.46 10.12
N ASP A 573 -14.04 6.96 10.85
CA ASP A 573 -13.30 5.74 10.47
C ASP A 573 -14.25 4.53 10.41
N LYS A 574 -14.34 3.93 9.20
CA LYS A 574 -15.19 2.75 8.91
C LYS A 574 -14.40 1.43 8.89
N ILE A 575 -13.08 1.51 9.00
CA ILE A 575 -12.19 0.34 9.01
C ILE A 575 -11.94 -0.08 10.47
N VAL A 576 -11.43 0.86 11.28
CA VAL A 576 -11.26 0.66 12.72
C VAL A 576 -12.21 1.60 13.45
N LEU A 577 -13.35 1.08 13.85
CA LEU A 577 -14.42 1.89 14.44
C LEU A 577 -13.96 2.61 15.73
N PRO A 578 -14.46 3.85 15.98
CA PRO A 578 -14.07 4.66 17.15
C PRO A 578 -14.24 3.96 18.51
N ASN A 579 -15.17 3.00 18.60
CA ASN A 579 -15.42 2.23 19.81
C ASN A 579 -14.18 1.47 20.31
N GLN A 580 -13.23 1.14 19.44
CA GLN A 580 -11.97 0.48 19.77
C GLN A 580 -11.12 1.36 20.71
N SER A 581 -10.87 2.60 20.30
CA SER A 581 -10.10 3.57 21.10
C SER A 581 -10.87 4.06 22.32
N GLN A 582 -12.19 4.27 22.23
CA GLN A 582 -13.05 4.73 23.32
C GLN A 582 -13.06 3.74 24.49
N LYS A 583 -13.24 2.44 24.22
CA LYS A 583 -13.20 1.37 25.24
C LYS A 583 -11.83 1.32 25.93
N MET A 584 -10.74 1.39 25.15
CA MET A 584 -9.38 1.38 25.69
C MET A 584 -9.14 2.59 26.61
N TYR A 585 -9.50 3.79 26.17
CA TYR A 585 -9.40 5.01 26.96
C TYR A 585 -10.17 4.91 28.28
N ALA A 586 -11.45 4.48 28.22
CA ALA A 586 -12.27 4.34 29.41
C ALA A 586 -11.66 3.36 30.43
N SER A 587 -11.14 2.22 29.96
CA SER A 587 -10.49 1.22 30.81
C SER A 587 -9.22 1.76 31.46
N LEU A 588 -8.32 2.39 30.72
CA LEU A 588 -7.08 2.96 31.23
C LEU A 588 -7.34 4.09 32.25
N LYS A 589 -8.30 4.96 31.96
CA LYS A 589 -8.71 6.05 32.84
C LYS A 589 -9.28 5.54 34.16
N ALA A 590 -10.12 4.50 34.14
CA ALA A 590 -10.68 3.88 35.32
C ALA A 590 -9.60 3.27 36.24
N LYS A 591 -8.47 2.85 35.67
CA LYS A 591 -7.31 2.30 36.40
C LYS A 591 -6.31 3.35 36.89
N GLY A 592 -6.53 4.63 36.56
CA GLY A 592 -5.62 5.72 36.91
C GLY A 592 -4.30 5.72 36.13
N ILE A 593 -4.23 5.01 34.98
CA ILE A 593 -3.08 5.05 34.09
C ILE A 593 -3.10 6.40 33.35
N PRO A 594 -1.97 7.11 33.23
CA PRO A 594 -1.91 8.34 32.44
C PRO A 594 -2.29 8.05 31.00
N VAL A 595 -3.44 8.56 30.54
CA VAL A 595 -3.94 8.37 29.19
C VAL A 595 -4.46 9.68 28.61
N CYS A 596 -4.10 9.93 27.36
CA CYS A 596 -4.68 11.01 26.53
C CYS A 596 -5.44 10.38 25.37
N TYR A 597 -6.61 10.93 25.04
CA TYR A 597 -7.41 10.50 23.90
C TYR A 597 -7.82 11.71 23.08
N LEU A 598 -7.49 11.69 21.80
CA LEU A 598 -7.77 12.76 20.86
C LEU A 598 -8.67 12.22 19.74
N GLU A 599 -9.82 12.85 19.57
CA GLU A 599 -10.80 12.56 18.51
C GLU A 599 -10.71 13.64 17.44
N PHE A 600 -10.91 13.22 16.18
CA PHE A 600 -10.89 14.11 15.01
C PHE A 600 -12.22 13.96 14.27
N GLU A 601 -12.99 15.06 14.21
CA GLU A 601 -14.23 15.15 13.42
C GLU A 601 -13.88 15.25 11.93
N GLY A 602 -14.64 14.56 11.07
CA GLY A 602 -14.44 14.57 9.62
C GLY A 602 -13.32 13.64 9.12
N GLU A 603 -12.73 12.85 10.02
CA GLU A 603 -11.65 11.88 9.70
C GLU A 603 -12.10 10.44 9.92
#